data_5e6b476e4d8bc48b7e33279337c3e0d2
#
_entry.id   5e6b476e4d8bc48b7e33279337c3e0d2
#
_cell.length_a   1.000
_cell.length_b   1.000
_cell.length_c   1.000
_cell.angle_alpha   90.00
_cell.angle_beta   90.00
_cell.angle_gamma   90.00
#
_symmetry.space_group_name_H-M   'P 1'
#
loop_
_entity.id
_entity.type
_entity.pdbx_description
1 polymer ?
#
loop_
_entity_poly.entity_id
_entity_poly.type
_entity_poly.pdbx_seq_one_letter_code
_entity_poly.pdbx_strand_id
1 'polypeptide(L)'
;MKFLTGHFRLALLVLVTAMLAGCGAVPLTGRRQLLLVSDQEVFEAGLTQYKEYVSTAVMSGNADATAVVKSVGTRMAAAVEQYLKATGYESELANFAWEFNLVKDNQVNAFCMPGGKIVVYEGLLSVAQTEDELAVVLGHEIAHAV
;
A
#
# COMPACT_ATOMS: atom_id res chain seq x y z
N MET A 1 -25.90 -11.68 45.78
CA MET A 1 -24.92 -10.73 45.23
C MET A 1 -23.58 -11.35 44.81
N LYS A 2 -23.12 -12.49 45.32
CA LYS A 2 -21.82 -13.13 44.92
C LYS A 2 -21.81 -13.74 43.52
N PHE A 3 -22.93 -14.19 42.95
CA PHE A 3 -23.01 -14.81 41.62
C PHE A 3 -22.83 -13.80 40.47
N LEU A 4 -23.34 -12.56 40.63
CA LEU A 4 -23.24 -11.54 39.59
C LEU A 4 -21.77 -11.09 39.35
N THR A 5 -20.96 -11.09 40.41
CA THR A 5 -19.55 -10.70 40.34
C THR A 5 -18.67 -11.74 39.61
N GLY A 6 -19.05 -13.03 39.69
CA GLY A 6 -18.33 -14.10 38.98
C GLY A 6 -18.54 -14.02 37.46
N HIS A 7 -19.76 -13.86 37.01
CA HIS A 7 -20.07 -13.74 35.56
C HIS A 7 -19.50 -12.46 34.96
N PHE A 8 -19.51 -11.36 35.70
CA PHE A 8 -18.90 -10.10 35.25
C PHE A 8 -17.37 -10.22 35.11
N ARG A 9 -16.70 -10.90 36.05
CA ARG A 9 -15.26 -11.15 35.96
C ARG A 9 -14.89 -12.06 34.80
N LEU A 10 -15.70 -13.10 34.56
CA LEU A 10 -15.52 -14.00 33.43
C LEU A 10 -15.73 -13.28 32.09
N ALA A 11 -16.77 -12.47 31.97
CA ALA A 11 -17.05 -11.67 30.78
C ALA A 11 -15.92 -10.66 30.50
N LEU A 12 -15.40 -10.01 31.54
CA LEU A 12 -14.27 -9.08 31.41
C LEU A 12 -13.00 -9.81 30.98
N LEU A 13 -12.76 -11.01 31.51
CA LEU A 13 -11.58 -11.81 31.16
C LEU A 13 -11.64 -12.27 29.69
N VAL A 14 -12.84 -12.69 29.23
CA VAL A 14 -13.08 -13.09 27.84
C VAL A 14 -12.90 -11.88 26.90
N LEU A 15 -13.40 -10.71 27.29
CA LEU A 15 -13.24 -9.47 26.52
C LEU A 15 -11.77 -9.07 26.38
N VAL A 16 -10.99 -9.14 27.48
CA VAL A 16 -9.55 -8.82 27.47
C VAL A 16 -8.77 -9.82 26.65
N THR A 17 -9.07 -11.13 26.75
CA THR A 17 -8.41 -12.15 25.92
C THR A 17 -8.76 -12.00 24.45
N ALA A 18 -9.99 -11.64 24.10
CA ALA A 18 -10.40 -11.36 22.71
C ALA A 18 -9.64 -10.14 22.13
N MET A 19 -9.46 -9.08 22.93
CA MET A 19 -8.68 -7.91 22.50
C MET A 19 -7.19 -8.23 22.27
N LEU A 20 -6.62 -9.16 23.05
CA LEU A 20 -5.21 -9.57 22.88
C LEU A 20 -5.00 -10.47 21.65
N ALA A 21 -6.03 -11.20 21.22
CA ALA A 21 -5.97 -12.09 20.04
C ALA A 21 -6.06 -11.34 18.70
N GLY A 22 -6.59 -10.11 18.69
CA GLY A 22 -6.76 -9.31 17.48
C GLY A 22 -5.57 -8.46 17.05
N CYS A 23 -4.40 -8.61 17.71
CA CYS A 23 -3.21 -7.83 17.38
C CYS A 23 -2.34 -8.53 16.33
N GLY A 24 -2.30 -8.01 15.10
CA GLY A 24 -1.34 -8.38 14.07
C GLY A 24 -0.02 -7.59 14.18
N ALA A 25 1.09 -8.16 13.71
CA ALA A 25 2.36 -7.46 13.56
C ALA A 25 2.50 -6.96 12.12
N VAL A 26 2.87 -5.69 11.95
CA VAL A 26 3.18 -5.13 10.63
C VAL A 26 4.51 -5.72 10.16
N PRO A 27 4.58 -6.30 8.94
CA PRO A 27 5.84 -6.74 8.35
C PRO A 27 6.88 -5.61 8.35
N LEU A 28 8.16 -5.95 8.32
CA LEU A 28 9.30 -5.04 8.32
C LEU A 28 9.48 -4.20 9.59
N THR A 29 8.43 -3.63 10.16
CA THR A 29 8.54 -2.75 11.36
C THR A 29 8.31 -3.49 12.67
N GLY A 30 7.68 -4.66 12.65
CA GLY A 30 7.31 -5.43 13.84
C GLY A 30 6.27 -4.73 14.74
N ARG A 31 5.71 -3.60 14.32
CA ARG A 31 4.75 -2.83 15.11
C ARG A 31 3.43 -3.58 15.22
N ARG A 32 2.92 -3.72 16.44
CA ARG A 32 1.63 -4.37 16.69
C ARG A 32 0.49 -3.38 16.54
N GLN A 33 -0.55 -3.78 15.82
CA GLN A 33 -1.78 -3.00 15.65
C GLN A 33 -3.01 -3.90 15.78
N LEU A 34 -4.12 -3.30 16.25
CA LEU A 34 -5.41 -3.97 16.27
C LEU A 34 -6.00 -3.96 14.86
N LEU A 35 -6.16 -5.14 14.26
CA LEU A 35 -6.78 -5.30 12.95
C LEU A 35 -8.27 -5.60 13.15
N LEU A 36 -9.12 -4.63 12.79
CA LEU A 36 -10.59 -4.79 12.81
C LEU A 36 -11.15 -5.27 11.46
N VAL A 37 -10.34 -5.17 10.41
CA VAL A 37 -10.64 -5.62 9.04
C VAL A 37 -9.48 -6.49 8.60
N SER A 38 -9.74 -7.55 7.85
CA SER A 38 -8.69 -8.41 7.33
C SER A 38 -7.88 -7.71 6.22
N ASP A 39 -6.59 -8.02 6.11
CA ASP A 39 -5.73 -7.48 5.06
C ASP A 39 -6.29 -7.80 3.66
N GLN A 40 -6.94 -8.96 3.50
CA GLN A 40 -7.59 -9.37 2.27
C GLN A 40 -8.76 -8.45 1.88
N GLU A 41 -9.62 -8.08 2.84
CA GLU A 41 -10.74 -7.16 2.58
C GLU A 41 -10.24 -5.77 2.20
N VAL A 42 -9.20 -5.28 2.86
CA VAL A 42 -8.56 -4.00 2.51
C VAL A 42 -7.97 -4.06 1.10
N PHE A 43 -7.29 -5.16 0.78
CA PHE A 43 -6.70 -5.38 -0.54
C PHE A 43 -7.76 -5.40 -1.65
N GLU A 44 -8.83 -6.18 -1.49
CA GLU A 44 -9.91 -6.28 -2.48
C GLU A 44 -10.66 -4.95 -2.66
N ALA A 45 -10.94 -4.24 -1.56
CA ALA A 45 -11.53 -2.90 -1.61
C ALA A 45 -10.62 -1.91 -2.36
N GLY A 46 -9.31 -1.95 -2.09
CA GLY A 46 -8.33 -1.11 -2.77
C GLY A 46 -8.23 -1.40 -4.26
N LEU A 47 -8.24 -2.66 -4.68
CA LEU A 47 -8.27 -3.03 -6.09
C LEU A 47 -9.55 -2.56 -6.79
N THR A 48 -10.68 -2.60 -6.11
CA THR A 48 -11.96 -2.11 -6.64
C THR A 48 -11.90 -0.60 -6.85
N GLN A 49 -11.45 0.16 -5.84
CA GLN A 49 -11.26 1.61 -5.94
C GLN A 49 -10.27 1.99 -7.05
N TYR A 50 -9.17 1.23 -7.18
CA TYR A 50 -8.21 1.47 -8.25
C TYR A 50 -8.85 1.30 -9.64
N LYS A 51 -9.60 0.23 -9.87
CA LYS A 51 -10.30 0.00 -11.14
C LYS A 51 -11.31 1.12 -11.46
N GLU A 52 -12.06 1.56 -10.46
CA GLU A 52 -12.99 2.71 -10.61
C GLU A 52 -12.24 3.99 -10.96
N TYR A 53 -11.14 4.27 -10.23
CA TYR A 53 -10.32 5.44 -10.50
C TYR A 53 -9.77 5.44 -11.93
N VAL A 54 -9.12 4.36 -12.35
CA VAL A 54 -8.51 4.25 -13.68
C VAL A 54 -9.56 4.30 -14.80
N SER A 55 -10.78 3.81 -14.56
CA SER A 55 -11.87 3.85 -15.54
C SER A 55 -12.37 5.28 -15.83
N THR A 56 -12.16 6.20 -14.89
CA THR A 56 -12.62 7.60 -14.99
C THR A 56 -11.49 8.60 -15.21
N ALA A 57 -10.25 8.23 -14.84
CA ALA A 57 -9.08 9.09 -14.99
C ALA A 57 -8.69 9.28 -16.45
N VAL A 58 -8.29 10.50 -16.79
CA VAL A 58 -7.73 10.79 -18.11
C VAL A 58 -6.25 10.43 -18.11
N MET A 59 -5.89 9.39 -18.81
CA MET A 59 -4.48 9.00 -18.95
C MET A 59 -3.67 10.05 -19.69
N SER A 60 -2.40 10.20 -19.35
CA SER A 60 -1.49 11.08 -20.05
C SER A 60 -1.36 10.71 -21.52
N GLY A 61 -1.45 11.68 -22.39
CA GLY A 61 -1.12 11.54 -23.82
C GLY A 61 0.39 11.64 -24.10
N ASN A 62 1.22 11.95 -23.09
CA ASN A 62 2.68 12.05 -23.22
C ASN A 62 3.30 10.66 -23.11
N ALA A 63 3.55 10.03 -24.27
CA ALA A 63 4.10 8.67 -24.33
C ALA A 63 5.50 8.57 -23.71
N ASP A 64 6.36 9.58 -23.94
CA ASP A 64 7.74 9.58 -23.40
C ASP A 64 7.74 9.68 -21.88
N ALA A 65 6.98 10.62 -21.32
CA ALA A 65 6.84 10.74 -19.87
C ALA A 65 6.23 9.47 -19.24
N THR A 66 5.24 8.87 -19.90
CA THR A 66 4.65 7.61 -19.45
C THR A 66 5.66 6.48 -19.44
N ALA A 67 6.53 6.40 -20.47
CA ALA A 67 7.59 5.40 -20.54
C ALA A 67 8.63 5.58 -19.42
N VAL A 68 9.00 6.83 -19.11
CA VAL A 68 9.91 7.15 -17.99
C VAL A 68 9.30 6.72 -16.66
N VAL A 69 8.06 7.09 -16.37
CA VAL A 69 7.36 6.70 -15.13
C VAL A 69 7.32 5.17 -14.97
N LYS A 70 6.96 4.45 -16.02
CA LYS A 70 6.93 2.98 -16.01
C LYS A 70 8.31 2.37 -15.82
N SER A 71 9.34 2.90 -16.52
CA SER A 71 10.71 2.41 -16.42
C SER A 71 11.27 2.57 -15.01
N VAL A 72 11.16 3.78 -14.44
CA VAL A 72 11.64 4.07 -13.08
C VAL A 72 10.87 3.22 -12.07
N GLY A 73 9.54 3.18 -12.17
CA GLY A 73 8.69 2.41 -11.27
C GLY A 73 9.02 0.90 -11.29
N THR A 74 9.22 0.32 -12.47
CA THR A 74 9.56 -1.11 -12.61
C THR A 74 10.93 -1.41 -11.99
N ARG A 75 11.92 -0.54 -12.15
CA ARG A 75 13.24 -0.71 -11.52
C ARG A 75 13.15 -0.63 -10.00
N MET A 76 12.34 0.30 -9.48
CA MET A 76 12.11 0.44 -8.03
C MET A 76 11.38 -0.79 -7.47
N ALA A 77 10.32 -1.27 -8.12
CA ALA A 77 9.61 -2.47 -7.74
C ALA A 77 10.53 -3.70 -7.68
N ALA A 78 11.37 -3.88 -8.70
CA ALA A 78 12.34 -4.99 -8.73
C ALA A 78 13.34 -4.92 -7.57
N ALA A 79 13.80 -3.72 -7.19
CA ALA A 79 14.70 -3.55 -6.05
C ALA A 79 14.01 -3.90 -4.72
N VAL A 80 12.74 -3.51 -4.55
CA VAL A 80 11.94 -3.86 -3.36
C VAL A 80 11.68 -5.36 -3.29
N GLU A 81 11.34 -6.01 -4.40
CA GLU A 81 11.17 -7.47 -4.43
C GLU A 81 12.44 -8.22 -4.05
N GLN A 82 13.61 -7.76 -4.53
CA GLN A 82 14.89 -8.33 -4.11
C GLN A 82 15.14 -8.14 -2.62
N TYR A 83 14.82 -6.98 -2.07
CA TYR A 83 14.95 -6.71 -0.65
C TYR A 83 14.05 -7.62 0.19
N LEU A 84 12.77 -7.77 -0.18
CA LEU A 84 11.82 -8.63 0.52
C LEU A 84 12.29 -10.11 0.51
N LYS A 85 12.79 -10.60 -0.63
CA LYS A 85 13.38 -11.95 -0.72
C LYS A 85 14.60 -12.10 0.19
N ALA A 86 15.52 -11.13 0.18
CA ALA A 86 16.74 -11.18 0.96
C ALA A 86 16.50 -11.09 2.48
N THR A 87 15.38 -10.50 2.90
CA THR A 87 15.04 -10.29 4.32
C THR A 87 14.02 -11.28 4.86
N GLY A 88 13.59 -12.27 4.06
CA GLY A 88 12.69 -13.33 4.52
C GLY A 88 11.20 -12.97 4.43
N TYR A 89 10.84 -11.90 3.72
CA TYR A 89 9.45 -11.47 3.49
C TYR A 89 8.95 -11.85 2.09
N GLU A 90 9.45 -12.93 1.51
CA GLU A 90 9.08 -13.37 0.15
C GLU A 90 7.57 -13.66 0.02
N SER A 91 6.91 -14.08 1.10
CA SER A 91 5.47 -14.31 1.12
C SER A 91 4.64 -13.06 0.77
N GLU A 92 5.16 -11.87 1.09
CA GLU A 92 4.48 -10.61 0.79
C GLU A 92 4.40 -10.33 -0.71
N LEU A 93 5.29 -10.92 -1.52
CA LEU A 93 5.32 -10.72 -2.97
C LEU A 93 4.02 -11.16 -3.65
N ALA A 94 3.30 -12.12 -3.11
CA ALA A 94 2.01 -12.57 -3.62
C ALA A 94 0.94 -11.46 -3.62
N ASN A 95 1.14 -10.43 -2.80
CA ASN A 95 0.22 -9.30 -2.66
C ASN A 95 0.48 -8.20 -3.69
N PHE A 96 1.56 -8.29 -4.49
CA PHE A 96 1.92 -7.23 -5.44
C PHE A 96 1.71 -7.66 -6.90
N ALA A 97 1.00 -6.80 -7.62
CA ALA A 97 0.90 -6.81 -9.08
C ALA A 97 1.15 -5.38 -9.57
N TRP A 98 2.43 -4.99 -9.55
CA TRP A 98 2.89 -3.63 -9.79
C TRP A 98 2.33 -3.04 -11.08
N GLU A 99 1.81 -1.84 -10.98
CA GLU A 99 1.29 -1.08 -12.11
C GLU A 99 1.58 0.41 -11.89
N PHE A 100 2.10 1.06 -12.93
CA PHE A 100 2.49 2.47 -12.89
C PHE A 100 1.74 3.21 -14.00
N ASN A 101 0.93 4.20 -13.61
CA ASN A 101 0.14 5.00 -14.52
C ASN A 101 0.47 6.48 -14.39
N LEU A 102 0.58 7.16 -15.53
CA LEU A 102 0.65 8.61 -15.58
C LEU A 102 -0.71 9.17 -16.00
N VAL A 103 -1.28 10.01 -15.15
CA VAL A 103 -2.61 10.61 -15.34
C VAL A 103 -2.45 12.09 -15.67
N LYS A 104 -3.27 12.58 -16.57
CA LYS A 104 -3.34 13.99 -16.95
C LYS A 104 -4.04 14.80 -15.86
N ASP A 105 -3.27 15.22 -14.88
CA ASP A 105 -3.70 16.11 -13.80
C ASP A 105 -2.55 17.08 -13.47
N ASN A 106 -2.88 18.34 -13.22
CA ASN A 106 -1.89 19.38 -12.93
C ASN A 106 -1.47 19.43 -11.46
N GLN A 107 -2.08 18.64 -10.59
CA GLN A 107 -1.68 18.55 -9.20
C GLN A 107 -0.29 17.93 -9.08
N VAL A 108 0.52 18.44 -8.17
CA VAL A 108 1.82 17.86 -7.81
C VAL A 108 1.58 16.73 -6.85
N ASN A 109 1.28 15.54 -7.37
CA ASN A 109 0.91 14.38 -6.56
C ASN A 109 1.27 13.04 -7.20
N ALA A 110 1.48 12.04 -6.35
CA ALA A 110 1.46 10.63 -6.67
C ALA A 110 0.83 9.89 -5.48
N PHE A 111 0.33 8.70 -5.69
CA PHE A 111 -0.18 7.85 -4.61
C PHE A 111 -0.08 6.38 -4.97
N CYS A 112 0.00 5.54 -3.94
CA CYS A 112 -0.05 4.09 -4.06
C CYS A 112 -1.37 3.56 -3.50
N MET A 113 -1.96 2.61 -4.21
CA MET A 113 -3.11 1.83 -3.77
C MET A 113 -2.70 0.38 -3.52
N PRO A 114 -3.46 -0.40 -2.72
CA PRO A 114 -3.16 -1.79 -2.43
C PRO A 114 -2.83 -2.60 -3.68
N GLY A 115 -1.89 -3.53 -3.55
CA GLY A 115 -1.43 -4.36 -4.66
C GLY A 115 -0.36 -3.72 -5.54
N GLY A 116 0.28 -2.63 -5.08
CA GLY A 116 1.33 -1.96 -5.83
C GLY A 116 0.83 -1.17 -7.03
N LYS A 117 -0.38 -0.62 -6.94
CA LYS A 117 -1.01 0.20 -7.97
C LYS A 117 -0.63 1.65 -7.76
N ILE A 118 0.30 2.18 -8.55
CA ILE A 118 0.84 3.52 -8.39
C ILE A 118 0.34 4.43 -9.50
N VAL A 119 -0.16 5.59 -9.08
CA VAL A 119 -0.62 6.64 -9.97
C VAL A 119 0.26 7.86 -9.76
N VAL A 120 0.74 8.42 -10.85
CA VAL A 120 1.52 9.66 -10.91
C VAL A 120 0.72 10.69 -11.70
N TYR A 121 0.65 11.90 -11.22
CA TYR A 121 0.05 13.02 -11.94
C TYR A 121 1.09 13.76 -12.78
N GLU A 122 0.71 14.21 -13.98
CA GLU A 122 1.62 14.99 -14.85
C GLU A 122 2.24 16.20 -14.13
N GLY A 123 1.46 16.85 -13.25
CA GLY A 123 1.93 17.98 -12.46
C GLY A 123 3.15 17.66 -11.58
N LEU A 124 3.31 16.41 -11.13
CA LEU A 124 4.49 15.99 -10.36
C LEU A 124 5.78 16.12 -11.16
N LEU A 125 5.72 15.88 -12.48
CA LEU A 125 6.91 15.94 -13.35
C LEU A 125 7.47 17.37 -13.51
N SER A 126 6.72 18.38 -13.06
CA SER A 126 7.24 19.76 -13.00
C SER A 126 8.24 19.97 -11.87
N VAL A 127 8.23 19.13 -10.84
CA VAL A 127 9.13 19.19 -9.67
C VAL A 127 10.08 17.99 -9.63
N ALA A 128 9.64 16.81 -10.06
CA ALA A 128 10.49 15.62 -10.25
C ALA A 128 10.93 15.55 -11.71
N GLN A 129 11.94 16.35 -12.08
CA GLN A 129 12.35 16.59 -13.47
C GLN A 129 13.36 15.56 -13.98
N THR A 130 13.97 14.80 -13.07
CA THR A 130 14.94 13.75 -13.37
C THR A 130 14.43 12.39 -12.95
N GLU A 131 14.99 11.31 -13.54
CA GLU A 131 14.65 9.94 -13.11
C GLU A 131 14.99 9.71 -11.63
N ASP A 132 16.05 10.30 -11.12
CA ASP A 132 16.47 10.17 -9.73
C ASP A 132 15.46 10.84 -8.77
N GLU A 133 14.98 12.05 -9.09
CA GLU A 133 13.95 12.73 -8.32
C GLU A 133 12.63 11.97 -8.35
N LEU A 134 12.25 11.45 -9.51
CA LEU A 134 11.08 10.60 -9.66
C LEU A 134 11.21 9.31 -8.86
N ALA A 135 12.40 8.68 -8.86
CA ALA A 135 12.67 7.48 -8.08
C ALA A 135 12.51 7.71 -6.57
N VAL A 136 12.90 8.89 -6.05
CA VAL A 136 12.68 9.24 -4.64
C VAL A 136 11.18 9.26 -4.31
N VAL A 137 10.37 9.90 -5.16
CA VAL A 137 8.91 9.95 -4.94
C VAL A 137 8.29 8.56 -5.05
N LEU A 138 8.61 7.81 -6.12
CA LEU A 138 8.07 6.45 -6.30
C LEU A 138 8.53 5.50 -5.20
N GLY A 139 9.75 5.65 -4.69
CA GLY A 139 10.24 4.90 -3.54
C GLY A 139 9.43 5.17 -2.27
N HIS A 140 9.02 6.42 -2.06
CA HIS A 140 8.13 6.80 -0.97
C HIS A 140 6.75 6.13 -1.11
N GLU A 141 6.16 6.19 -2.31
CA GLU A 141 4.86 5.56 -2.58
C GLU A 141 4.92 4.03 -2.45
N ILE A 142 5.98 3.40 -2.94
CA ILE A 142 6.19 1.96 -2.82
C ILE A 142 6.34 1.55 -1.34
N ALA A 143 7.00 2.37 -0.51
CA ALA A 143 7.13 2.09 0.91
C ALA A 143 5.78 2.09 1.66
N HIS A 144 4.74 2.75 1.13
CA HIS A 144 3.37 2.65 1.64
C HIS A 144 2.68 1.35 1.25
N ALA A 145 3.15 0.65 0.21
CA ALA A 145 2.58 -0.61 -0.26
C ALA A 145 3.14 -1.83 0.48
N VAL A 146 4.34 -1.74 1.06
CA VAL A 146 5.05 -2.81 1.77
C VAL A 146 5.00 -2.59 3.28
#